data_79a00251de64cb403f571cba83e38b68
#
_entry.id   79a00251de64cb403f571cba83e38b68
#
_cell.length_a   1.000
_cell.length_b   1.000
_cell.length_c   1.000
_cell.angle_alpha   90.00
_cell.angle_beta   90.00
_cell.angle_gamma   90.00
#
_symmetry.space_group_name_H-M   'P 1'
#
loop_
_entity.id
_entity.type
_entity.pdbx_description
1 polymer ?
#
loop_
_entity_poly.entity_id
_entity_poly.type
_entity_poly.pdbx_seq_one_letter_code
_entity_poly.pdbx_strand_id
1 'polypeptide(L)'
;LSGADGSMSAVEALLNAASVYMETPDDIEALSEAVDKISRDAMESSDTSEAARKLYQQLLQDTGTDLAANYYDTGYKAYRSGDYETAIENLTKAVSYDETNSEALYALANSYRDNGNKRQAKETYQKVIELFPNTEKATQSQRALDQLDN
;
A
#
# COMPACT_ATOMS: atom_id res chain seq x y z
N LEU A 1 -8.98 -1.54 36.28
CA LEU A 1 -7.69 -2.21 36.02
C LEU A 1 -7.72 -3.03 34.76
N SER A 2 -8.75 -3.84 34.55
CA SER A 2 -8.87 -4.67 33.38
C SER A 2 -9.07 -3.84 32.08
N GLY A 3 -9.72 -2.68 32.18
CA GLY A 3 -9.93 -1.81 31.02
C GLY A 3 -8.66 -1.09 30.55
N ALA A 4 -7.82 -0.65 31.50
CA ALA A 4 -6.55 -0.02 31.20
C ALA A 4 -5.54 -1.03 30.63
N ASP A 5 -5.51 -2.23 31.22
CA ASP A 5 -4.67 -3.32 30.75
C ASP A 5 -5.05 -3.77 29.34
N GLY A 6 -6.35 -3.75 29.01
CA GLY A 6 -6.84 -4.10 27.69
C GLY A 6 -6.38 -3.15 26.60
N SER A 7 -6.32 -1.83 26.87
CA SER A 7 -5.86 -0.86 25.91
C SER A 7 -4.33 -0.91 25.74
N MET A 8 -3.59 -1.16 26.82
CA MET A 8 -2.14 -1.37 26.74
C MET A 8 -1.79 -2.67 26.03
N SER A 9 -2.54 -3.74 26.28
CA SER A 9 -2.28 -5.01 25.60
C SER A 9 -2.56 -4.95 24.10
N ALA A 10 -3.48 -4.08 23.64
CA ALA A 10 -3.68 -3.88 22.22
C ALA A 10 -2.47 -3.22 21.54
N VAL A 11 -1.89 -2.20 22.18
CA VAL A 11 -0.68 -1.52 21.69
C VAL A 11 0.52 -2.46 21.76
N GLU A 12 0.66 -3.21 22.86
CA GLU A 12 1.73 -4.21 23.00
C GLU A 12 1.58 -5.34 21.98
N ALA A 13 0.37 -5.81 21.74
CA ALA A 13 0.09 -6.83 20.74
C ALA A 13 0.45 -6.32 19.34
N LEU A 14 0.17 -5.05 19.04
CA LEU A 14 0.53 -4.42 17.78
C LEU A 14 2.06 -4.34 17.60
N LEU A 15 2.77 -3.90 18.64
CA LEU A 15 4.23 -3.80 18.62
C LEU A 15 4.88 -5.18 18.50
N ASN A 16 4.37 -6.17 19.22
CA ASN A 16 4.88 -7.54 19.16
C ASN A 16 4.59 -8.18 17.80
N ALA A 17 3.41 -7.97 17.25
CA ALA A 17 3.04 -8.47 15.93
C ALA A 17 3.96 -7.86 14.86
N ALA A 18 4.17 -6.54 14.91
CA ALA A 18 5.06 -5.86 13.98
C ALA A 18 6.50 -6.38 14.09
N SER A 19 6.99 -6.57 15.31
CA SER A 19 8.34 -7.08 15.58
C SER A 19 8.52 -8.51 15.04
N VAL A 20 7.56 -9.39 15.31
CA VAL A 20 7.61 -10.79 14.87
C VAL A 20 7.52 -10.90 13.34
N TYR A 21 6.64 -10.14 12.73
CA TYR A 21 6.43 -10.20 11.28
C TYR A 21 7.57 -9.57 10.49
N MET A 22 8.28 -8.60 11.05
CA MET A 22 9.45 -8.04 10.39
C MET A 22 10.63 -9.01 10.33
N GLU A 23 10.66 -10.01 11.20
CA GLU A 23 11.66 -11.07 11.17
C GLU A 23 11.35 -12.16 10.13
N THR A 24 10.11 -12.25 9.68
CA THR A 24 9.67 -13.25 8.70
C THR A 24 9.00 -12.57 7.50
N PRO A 25 9.78 -12.30 6.44
CA PRO A 25 9.24 -11.59 5.26
C PRO A 25 8.06 -12.29 4.57
N ASP A 26 7.91 -13.58 4.76
CA ASP A 26 6.82 -14.36 4.15
C ASP A 26 5.45 -14.04 4.77
N ASP A 27 5.44 -13.44 5.97
CA ASP A 27 4.21 -13.13 6.71
C ASP A 27 3.78 -11.65 6.60
N ILE A 28 4.33 -10.92 5.62
CA ILE A 28 4.01 -9.49 5.41
C ILE A 28 2.53 -9.28 5.14
N GLU A 29 1.89 -10.19 4.43
CA GLU A 29 0.46 -10.13 4.15
C GLU A 29 -0.37 -10.27 5.44
N ALA A 30 0.02 -11.18 6.31
CA ALA A 30 -0.61 -11.36 7.62
C ALA A 30 -0.39 -10.13 8.51
N LEU A 31 0.78 -9.50 8.44
CA LEU A 31 1.06 -8.24 9.14
C LEU A 31 0.12 -7.13 8.66
N SER A 32 -0.02 -6.99 7.34
CA SER A 32 -0.91 -5.99 6.73
C SER A 32 -2.35 -6.16 7.21
N GLU A 33 -2.86 -7.39 7.20
CA GLU A 33 -4.22 -7.69 7.69
C GLU A 33 -4.38 -7.40 9.19
N ALA A 34 -3.36 -7.75 9.99
CA ALA A 34 -3.38 -7.50 11.43
C ALA A 34 -3.36 -6.00 11.73
N VAL A 35 -2.52 -5.23 11.02
CA VAL A 35 -2.45 -3.78 11.17
C VAL A 35 -3.78 -3.13 10.79
N ASP A 36 -4.40 -3.54 9.69
CA ASP A 36 -5.69 -3.02 9.24
C ASP A 36 -6.81 -3.34 10.25
N LYS A 37 -6.80 -4.53 10.79
CA LYS A 37 -7.81 -4.96 11.77
C LYS A 37 -7.67 -4.19 13.08
N ILE A 38 -6.47 -4.06 13.60
CA ILE A 38 -6.19 -3.31 14.83
C ILE A 38 -6.51 -1.84 14.64
N SER A 39 -6.24 -1.30 13.45
CA SER A 39 -6.55 0.06 13.05
C SER A 39 -8.05 0.36 13.14
N ARG A 40 -8.88 -0.53 12.60
CA ARG A 40 -10.33 -0.36 12.67
C ARG A 40 -10.84 -0.40 14.10
N ASP A 41 -10.37 -1.36 14.89
CA ASP A 41 -10.76 -1.50 16.29
C ASP A 41 -10.32 -0.29 17.11
N ALA A 42 -9.13 0.24 16.86
CA ALA A 42 -8.61 1.42 17.55
C ALA A 42 -9.36 2.69 17.17
N MET A 43 -9.80 2.82 15.92
CA MET A 43 -10.55 3.98 15.44
C MET A 43 -12.00 4.00 15.96
N GLU A 44 -12.59 2.83 16.19
CA GLU A 44 -13.93 2.70 16.75
C GLU A 44 -13.96 2.92 18.26
N SER A 45 -12.82 2.78 18.93
CA SER A 45 -12.70 2.98 20.38
C SER A 45 -12.46 4.44 20.70
N SER A 46 -13.43 5.07 21.39
CA SER A 46 -13.32 6.46 21.83
C SER A 46 -12.30 6.65 22.97
N ASP A 47 -11.85 5.56 23.59
CA ASP A 47 -10.91 5.58 24.71
C ASP A 47 -9.44 5.47 24.29
N THR A 48 -9.16 5.48 22.98
CA THR A 48 -7.79 5.41 22.48
C THR A 48 -7.05 6.70 22.82
N SER A 49 -6.02 6.62 23.65
CA SER A 49 -5.24 7.78 24.04
C SER A 49 -4.51 8.40 22.85
N GLU A 50 -4.27 9.71 22.91
CA GLU A 50 -3.55 10.44 21.89
C GLU A 50 -2.14 9.87 21.67
N ALA A 51 -1.50 9.38 22.74
CA ALA A 51 -0.20 8.72 22.66
C ALA A 51 -0.26 7.42 21.86
N ALA A 52 -1.32 6.63 22.05
CA ALA A 52 -1.52 5.39 21.31
C ALA A 52 -1.72 5.67 19.80
N ARG A 53 -2.46 6.73 19.48
CA ARG A 53 -2.66 7.14 18.09
C ARG A 53 -1.36 7.58 17.43
N LYS A 54 -0.55 8.35 18.13
CA LYS A 54 0.76 8.79 17.64
C LYS A 54 1.69 7.62 17.40
N LEU A 55 1.73 6.68 18.34
CA LEU A 55 2.54 5.47 18.23
C LEU A 55 2.10 4.62 17.04
N TYR A 56 0.79 4.49 16.86
CA TYR A 56 0.22 3.76 15.74
C TYR A 56 0.59 4.42 14.40
N GLN A 57 0.47 5.75 14.30
CA GLN A 57 0.83 6.48 13.09
C GLN A 57 2.32 6.35 12.78
N GLN A 58 3.17 6.38 13.80
CA GLN A 58 4.60 6.22 13.64
C GLN A 58 4.94 4.80 13.18
N LEU A 59 4.29 3.80 13.76
CA LEU A 59 4.46 2.41 13.35
C LEU A 59 4.02 2.19 11.90
N LEU A 60 2.91 2.79 11.49
CA LEU A 60 2.45 2.77 10.09
C LEU A 60 3.45 3.43 9.15
N GLN A 61 4.07 4.53 9.58
CA GLN A 61 5.11 5.17 8.79
C GLN A 61 6.33 4.27 8.61
N ASP A 62 6.79 3.63 9.68
CA ASP A 62 7.99 2.80 9.67
C ASP A 62 7.76 1.46 8.95
N THR A 63 6.65 0.77 9.23
CA THR A 63 6.32 -0.51 8.59
C THR A 63 5.68 -0.32 7.22
N GLY A 64 4.98 0.80 7.01
CA GLY A 64 4.30 1.09 5.75
C GLY A 64 5.26 1.22 4.58
N THR A 65 6.44 1.82 4.80
CA THR A 65 7.47 1.96 3.76
C THR A 65 8.02 0.59 3.36
N ASP A 66 8.30 -0.28 4.32
CA ASP A 66 8.81 -1.62 4.04
C ASP A 66 7.74 -2.50 3.37
N LEU A 67 6.49 -2.40 3.82
CA LEU A 67 5.36 -3.09 3.20
C LEU A 67 5.16 -2.63 1.75
N ALA A 68 5.20 -1.31 1.53
CA ALA A 68 5.05 -0.73 0.20
C ALA A 68 6.14 -1.24 -0.74
N ALA A 69 7.40 -1.25 -0.29
CA ALA A 69 8.53 -1.73 -1.08
C ALA A 69 8.39 -3.21 -1.44
N ASN A 70 7.95 -4.03 -0.50
CA ASN A 70 7.75 -5.46 -0.70
C ASN A 70 6.63 -5.75 -1.69
N TYR A 71 5.49 -5.08 -1.52
CA TYR A 71 4.37 -5.23 -2.45
C TYR A 71 4.72 -4.73 -3.85
N TYR A 72 5.49 -3.65 -3.93
CA TYR A 72 5.97 -3.14 -5.21
C TYR A 72 6.86 -4.17 -5.91
N ASP A 73 7.84 -4.74 -5.21
CA ASP A 73 8.73 -5.76 -5.76
C ASP A 73 7.96 -6.98 -6.25
N THR A 74 7.06 -7.48 -5.43
CA THR A 74 6.23 -8.65 -5.78
C THR A 74 5.35 -8.35 -6.98
N GLY A 75 4.70 -7.19 -6.99
CA GLY A 75 3.85 -6.77 -8.08
C GLY A 75 4.60 -6.54 -9.39
N TYR A 76 5.77 -5.93 -9.31
CA TYR A 76 6.60 -5.67 -10.48
C TYR A 76 7.14 -6.97 -11.10
N LYS A 77 7.55 -7.91 -10.28
CA LYS A 77 7.96 -9.25 -10.74
C LYS A 77 6.82 -9.98 -11.44
N ALA A 78 5.62 -9.91 -10.85
CA ALA A 78 4.43 -10.50 -11.45
C ALA A 78 4.11 -9.85 -12.80
N TYR A 79 4.20 -8.53 -12.88
CA TYR A 79 4.03 -7.79 -14.13
C TYR A 79 5.00 -8.27 -15.22
N ARG A 80 6.27 -8.40 -14.87
CA ARG A 80 7.30 -8.86 -15.81
C ARG A 80 7.09 -10.29 -16.27
N SER A 81 6.50 -11.13 -15.45
CA SER A 81 6.19 -12.52 -15.81
C SER A 81 4.87 -12.67 -16.57
N GLY A 82 4.10 -11.60 -16.73
CA GLY A 82 2.84 -11.62 -17.43
C GLY A 82 1.63 -11.96 -16.56
N ASP A 83 1.83 -12.09 -15.26
CA ASP A 83 0.75 -12.32 -14.30
C ASP A 83 0.18 -10.99 -13.84
N TYR A 84 -0.66 -10.40 -14.69
CA TYR A 84 -1.16 -9.04 -14.49
C TYR A 84 -2.16 -8.95 -13.33
N GLU A 85 -2.92 -9.99 -13.06
CA GLU A 85 -3.85 -9.99 -11.91
C GLU A 85 -3.11 -9.89 -10.59
N THR A 86 -2.07 -10.71 -10.40
CA THR A 86 -1.21 -10.65 -9.22
C THR A 86 -0.48 -9.31 -9.14
N ALA A 87 -0.02 -8.79 -10.29
CA ALA A 87 0.63 -7.48 -10.35
C ALA A 87 -0.32 -6.38 -9.87
N ILE A 88 -1.56 -6.35 -10.37
CA ILE A 88 -2.57 -5.37 -9.98
C ILE A 88 -2.84 -5.43 -8.48
N GLU A 89 -3.04 -6.62 -7.95
CA GLU A 89 -3.29 -6.82 -6.52
C GLU A 89 -2.17 -6.28 -5.65
N ASN A 90 -0.93 -6.64 -5.94
CA ASN A 90 0.23 -6.23 -5.14
C ASN A 90 0.58 -4.75 -5.34
N LEU A 91 0.50 -4.24 -6.56
CA LEU A 91 0.78 -2.84 -6.84
C LEU A 91 -0.28 -1.91 -6.25
N THR A 92 -1.54 -2.34 -6.20
CA THR A 92 -2.60 -1.60 -5.52
C THR A 92 -2.28 -1.45 -4.02
N LYS A 93 -1.84 -2.53 -3.39
CA LYS A 93 -1.40 -2.50 -1.98
C LYS A 93 -0.18 -1.60 -1.80
N ALA A 94 0.81 -1.69 -2.69
CA ALA A 94 2.00 -0.85 -2.63
C ALA A 94 1.65 0.65 -2.67
N VAL A 95 0.76 1.05 -3.57
CA VAL A 95 0.30 2.44 -3.69
C VAL A 95 -0.49 2.88 -2.47
N SER A 96 -1.30 1.98 -1.87
CA SER A 96 -2.06 2.30 -0.67
C SER A 96 -1.17 2.55 0.55
N TYR A 97 -0.02 1.88 0.64
CA TYR A 97 0.93 2.10 1.73
C TYR A 97 1.89 3.25 1.47
N ASP A 98 2.21 3.53 0.21
CA ASP A 98 3.09 4.65 -0.16
C ASP A 98 2.54 5.34 -1.41
N GLU A 99 1.78 6.40 -1.21
CA GLU A 99 1.18 7.20 -2.28
C GLU A 99 2.21 8.05 -3.04
N THR A 100 3.44 8.13 -2.54
CA THR A 100 4.50 8.92 -3.17
C THR A 100 5.33 8.13 -4.19
N ASN A 101 5.07 6.83 -4.33
CA ASN A 101 5.80 5.98 -5.27
C ASN A 101 5.19 6.07 -6.67
N SER A 102 5.72 6.98 -7.48
CA SER A 102 5.27 7.17 -8.86
C SER A 102 5.52 5.95 -9.74
N GLU A 103 6.57 5.20 -9.48
CA GLU A 103 6.89 3.98 -10.22
C GLU A 103 5.86 2.89 -9.99
N ALA A 104 5.41 2.72 -8.73
CA ALA A 104 4.38 1.75 -8.39
C ALA A 104 3.05 2.11 -9.06
N LEU A 105 2.68 3.38 -9.02
CA LEU A 105 1.45 3.85 -9.65
C LEU A 105 1.49 3.67 -11.17
N TYR A 106 2.62 4.00 -11.79
CA TYR A 106 2.81 3.81 -13.22
C TYR A 106 2.78 2.33 -13.61
N ALA A 107 3.45 1.47 -12.84
CA ALA A 107 3.42 0.02 -13.05
C ALA A 107 2.01 -0.55 -12.90
N LEU A 108 1.22 -0.02 -11.97
CA LEU A 108 -0.18 -0.40 -11.80
C LEU A 108 -1.00 -0.05 -13.05
N ALA A 109 -0.80 1.15 -13.58
CA ALA A 109 -1.46 1.57 -14.82
C ALA A 109 -1.12 0.64 -16.00
N ASN A 110 0.18 0.32 -16.14
CA ASN A 110 0.64 -0.60 -17.17
C ASN A 110 0.03 -2.00 -17.01
N SER A 111 -0.10 -2.46 -15.77
CA SER A 111 -0.69 -3.76 -15.46
C SER A 111 -2.16 -3.81 -15.86
N TYR A 112 -2.91 -2.76 -15.57
CA TYR A 112 -4.29 -2.64 -16.02
C TYR A 112 -4.38 -2.65 -17.54
N ARG A 113 -3.55 -1.86 -18.20
CA ARG A 113 -3.52 -1.79 -19.67
C ARG A 113 -3.27 -3.18 -20.28
N ASP A 114 -2.23 -3.85 -19.83
CA ASP A 114 -1.82 -5.13 -20.40
C ASP A 114 -2.76 -6.26 -20.03
N ASN A 115 -3.53 -6.10 -18.94
CA ASN A 115 -4.59 -7.03 -18.55
C ASN A 115 -5.92 -6.78 -19.30
N GLY A 116 -6.00 -5.73 -20.11
CA GLY A 116 -7.21 -5.38 -20.83
C GLY A 116 -8.17 -4.47 -20.08
N ASN A 117 -7.81 -4.02 -18.89
CA ASN A 117 -8.60 -3.11 -18.07
C ASN A 117 -8.37 -1.65 -18.50
N LYS A 118 -8.81 -1.31 -19.68
CA LYS A 118 -8.52 -0.02 -20.33
C LYS A 118 -9.00 1.18 -19.52
N ARG A 119 -10.18 1.09 -18.91
CA ARG A 119 -10.75 2.16 -18.12
C ARG A 119 -9.91 2.47 -16.88
N GLN A 120 -9.56 1.42 -16.13
CA GLN A 120 -8.72 1.56 -14.93
C GLN A 120 -7.32 2.04 -15.30
N ALA A 121 -6.78 1.60 -16.43
CA ALA A 121 -5.49 2.06 -16.92
C ALA A 121 -5.51 3.58 -17.16
N LYS A 122 -6.53 4.08 -17.84
CA LYS A 122 -6.68 5.52 -18.09
C LYS A 122 -6.75 6.32 -16.80
N GLU A 123 -7.59 5.88 -15.86
CA GLU A 123 -7.74 6.55 -14.57
C GLU A 123 -6.42 6.59 -13.79
N THR A 124 -5.67 5.49 -13.84
CA THR A 124 -4.40 5.38 -13.12
C THR A 124 -3.31 6.23 -13.77
N TYR A 125 -3.21 6.24 -15.09
CA TYR A 125 -2.28 7.13 -15.80
C TYR A 125 -2.58 8.61 -15.52
N GLN A 126 -3.86 8.98 -15.46
CA GLN A 126 -4.26 10.34 -15.11
C GLN A 126 -3.81 10.71 -13.70
N LYS A 127 -3.90 9.77 -12.74
CA LYS A 127 -3.39 9.98 -11.39
C LYS A 127 -1.90 10.24 -11.35
N VAL A 128 -1.11 9.53 -12.17
CA VAL A 128 0.33 9.76 -12.25
C VAL A 128 0.60 11.21 -12.67
N ILE A 129 -0.12 11.69 -13.68
CA ILE A 129 0.05 13.05 -14.18
C ILE A 129 -0.36 14.09 -13.13
N GLU A 130 -1.47 13.86 -12.42
CA GLU A 130 -1.99 14.77 -11.40
C GLU A 130 -1.11 14.84 -10.16
N LEU A 131 -0.63 13.70 -9.68
CA LEU A 131 0.14 13.61 -8.46
C LEU A 131 1.63 13.91 -8.66
N PHE A 132 2.15 13.62 -9.84
CA PHE A 132 3.58 13.78 -10.14
C PHE A 132 3.79 14.58 -11.42
N PRO A 133 3.26 15.82 -11.48
CA PRO A 133 3.40 16.64 -12.69
C PRO A 133 4.86 17.01 -12.93
N ASN A 134 5.22 17.19 -14.19
CA ASN A 134 6.58 17.57 -14.63
C ASN A 134 7.63 16.48 -14.36
N THR A 135 7.20 15.24 -14.22
CA THR A 135 8.11 14.08 -14.08
C THR A 135 8.14 13.28 -15.38
N GLU A 136 9.17 12.45 -15.52
CA GLU A 136 9.26 11.50 -16.63
C GLU A 136 8.07 10.55 -16.66
N LYS A 137 7.62 10.09 -15.49
CA LYS A 137 6.46 9.20 -15.38
C LYS A 137 5.18 9.87 -15.87
N ALA A 138 5.00 11.15 -15.59
CA ALA A 138 3.86 11.92 -16.11
C ALA A 138 3.89 11.98 -17.64
N THR A 139 5.07 12.24 -18.24
CA THR A 139 5.24 12.27 -19.68
C THR A 139 4.94 10.91 -20.31
N GLN A 140 5.47 9.85 -19.73
CA GLN A 140 5.21 8.48 -20.18
C GLN A 140 3.73 8.11 -20.06
N SER A 141 3.09 8.54 -18.98
CA SER A 141 1.66 8.32 -18.76
C SER A 141 0.80 9.05 -19.79
N GLN A 142 1.17 10.27 -20.15
CA GLN A 142 0.48 11.02 -21.20
C GLN A 142 0.56 10.31 -22.55
N ARG A 143 1.73 9.79 -22.89
CA ARG A 143 1.91 9.01 -24.12
C ARG A 143 1.05 7.74 -24.11
N ALA A 144 0.99 7.07 -22.97
CA ALA A 144 0.16 5.87 -22.82
C ALA A 144 -1.33 6.19 -22.98
N LEU A 145 -1.79 7.32 -22.42
CA LEU A 145 -3.17 7.79 -22.59
C LEU A 145 -3.49 8.07 -24.06
N ASP A 146 -2.58 8.74 -24.77
CA ASP A 146 -2.75 9.05 -26.19
C ASP A 146 -2.87 7.77 -27.03
N GLN A 147 -2.10 6.74 -26.69
CA GLN A 147 -2.16 5.44 -27.34
C GLN A 147 -3.48 4.70 -27.03
N LEU A 148 -3.98 4.81 -25.80
CA LEU A 148 -5.23 4.16 -25.42
C LEU A 148 -6.45 4.82 -26.06
N ASP A 149 -6.40 6.09 -26.35
CA ASP A 149 -7.49 6.83 -27.00
C ASP A 149 -7.54 6.59 -28.52
N ASN A 150 -6.49 6.04 -29.07
CA ASN A 150 -6.46 5.60 -30.46
C ASN A 150 -6.88 4.13 -30.57
#